data_9cde0582bccb1ea4949793f1044e5041
#
_entry.id   9cde0582bccb1ea4949793f1044e5041
#
_cell.length_a   1.000
_cell.length_b   1.000
_cell.length_c   1.000
_cell.angle_alpha   90.00
_cell.angle_beta   90.00
_cell.angle_gamma   90.00
#
_symmetry.space_group_name_H-M   'P 1'
#
loop_
_entity.id
_entity.type
_entity.pdbx_description
1 polymer ?
#
loop_
_entity_poly.entity_id
_entity_poly.type
_entity_poly.pdbx_seq_one_letter_code
_entity_poly.pdbx_strand_id
1 'polypeptide(L)'
;MKVGFIGLGIMGKPMSMNLLKAGNELVVFDFNETAVAEVVAAGAKGVKSGAEVAAECDTIITMVPNSPHVRAACLGEGGIAETAKPGTVVIDMSSIDPVESKKIGAELAEKGIELMDAPVSGGEPKAIDGTLSVMVGGKKETFDKYYELLMQMAGSVVYVGELGSGNVAKLANQVIVALNIAAVSEALTLAKKAGTDPELVYQAIRGGLAGSTVLDAKAPMMMDHNFKPGFRIELHIKDLNNALNAAHAISSPAPLTAEMMEIMQFL
;
A
#
# COMPACT_ATOMS: atom_id res chain seq x y z
N MET A 1 -11.19 5.33 18.99
CA MET A 1 -10.77 3.93 19.29
C MET A 1 -9.34 3.93 19.81
N LYS A 2 -8.88 2.87 20.49
CA LYS A 2 -7.46 2.65 20.75
C LYS A 2 -6.92 1.72 19.67
N VAL A 3 -5.93 2.18 18.90
CA VAL A 3 -5.42 1.50 17.69
C VAL A 3 -3.91 1.38 17.79
N GLY A 4 -3.39 0.18 17.55
CA GLY A 4 -1.98 -0.05 17.33
C GLY A 4 -1.56 0.32 15.90
N PHE A 5 -0.40 0.94 15.70
CA PHE A 5 0.10 1.23 14.37
C PHE A 5 1.58 0.86 14.27
N ILE A 6 1.90 -0.06 13.36
CA ILE A 6 3.25 -0.59 13.15
C ILE A 6 3.73 -0.23 11.75
N GLY A 7 4.87 0.48 11.69
CA GLY A 7 5.43 0.98 10.44
C GLY A 7 5.08 2.44 10.18
N LEU A 8 6.02 3.35 10.48
CA LEU A 8 5.88 4.80 10.39
C LEU A 8 6.75 5.39 9.26
N GLY A 9 6.88 4.64 8.17
CA GLY A 9 7.56 5.11 6.97
C GLY A 9 6.78 6.23 6.26
N ILE A 10 7.16 6.50 4.99
CA ILE A 10 6.60 7.58 4.16
C ILE A 10 5.07 7.55 4.06
N MET A 11 4.46 6.36 4.12
CA MET A 11 3.02 6.19 4.11
C MET A 11 2.43 6.11 5.53
N GLY A 12 3.01 5.29 6.40
CA GLY A 12 2.43 5.00 7.71
C GLY A 12 2.42 6.20 8.66
N LYS A 13 3.44 7.05 8.62
CA LYS A 13 3.48 8.26 9.44
C LYS A 13 2.30 9.21 9.15
N PRO A 14 2.06 9.68 7.91
CA PRO A 14 0.90 10.53 7.65
C PRO A 14 -0.45 9.82 7.89
N MET A 15 -0.55 8.51 7.66
CA MET A 15 -1.76 7.74 7.97
C MET A 15 -2.03 7.72 9.48
N SER A 16 -1.01 7.47 10.31
CA SER A 16 -1.14 7.52 11.77
C SER A 16 -1.52 8.92 12.27
N MET A 17 -0.97 9.97 11.66
CA MET A 17 -1.34 11.35 11.97
C MET A 17 -2.82 11.67 11.67
N ASN A 18 -3.37 11.11 10.58
CA ASN A 18 -4.79 11.27 10.27
C ASN A 18 -5.69 10.56 11.29
N LEU A 19 -5.28 9.39 11.77
CA LEU A 19 -6.01 8.69 12.84
C LEU A 19 -5.98 9.48 14.16
N LEU A 20 -4.86 10.10 14.52
CA LEU A 20 -4.76 10.99 15.69
C LEU A 20 -5.70 12.21 15.54
N LYS A 21 -5.67 12.87 14.36
CA LYS A 21 -6.58 14.01 14.07
C LYS A 21 -8.06 13.61 14.16
N ALA A 22 -8.39 12.37 13.84
CA ALA A 22 -9.75 11.83 13.97
C ALA A 22 -10.13 11.46 15.41
N GLY A 23 -9.25 11.69 16.40
CA GLY A 23 -9.52 11.49 17.82
C GLY A 23 -9.28 10.05 18.31
N ASN A 24 -8.50 9.25 17.62
CA ASN A 24 -8.10 7.93 18.12
C ASN A 24 -6.91 8.04 19.08
N GLU A 25 -6.85 7.10 20.03
CA GLU A 25 -5.65 6.86 20.83
C GLU A 25 -4.74 5.91 20.07
N LEU A 26 -3.49 6.29 19.82
CA LEU A 26 -2.54 5.44 19.10
C LEU A 26 -1.42 4.92 20.01
N VAL A 27 -1.10 3.63 19.81
CA VAL A 27 0.12 2.99 20.29
C VAL A 27 0.96 2.63 19.06
N VAL A 28 2.16 3.20 18.94
CA VAL A 28 2.92 3.14 17.71
C VAL A 28 4.29 2.49 17.88
N PHE A 29 4.72 1.75 16.86
CA PHE A 29 6.04 1.16 16.79
C PHE A 29 6.64 1.28 15.38
N ASP A 30 7.89 1.63 15.31
CA ASP A 30 8.78 1.52 14.15
C ASP A 30 10.21 1.34 14.64
N PHE A 31 11.07 0.74 13.84
CA PHE A 31 12.51 0.68 14.10
C PHE A 31 13.19 2.06 13.98
N ASN A 32 12.57 2.99 13.25
CA ASN A 32 13.02 4.38 13.14
C ASN A 32 12.51 5.20 14.32
N GLU A 33 13.33 5.35 15.36
CA GLU A 33 13.01 6.09 16.56
C GLU A 33 12.64 7.56 16.29
N THR A 34 13.20 8.18 15.24
CA THR A 34 12.84 9.55 14.85
C THR A 34 11.38 9.62 14.38
N ALA A 35 10.96 8.67 13.55
CA ALA A 35 9.57 8.59 13.10
C ALA A 35 8.60 8.34 14.27
N VAL A 36 8.99 7.48 15.23
CA VAL A 36 8.21 7.25 16.46
C VAL A 36 8.10 8.55 17.27
N ALA A 37 9.21 9.26 17.50
CA ALA A 37 9.23 10.50 18.27
C ALA A 37 8.32 11.59 17.66
N GLU A 38 8.28 11.71 16.33
CA GLU A 38 7.41 12.67 15.64
C GLU A 38 5.91 12.36 15.87
N VAL A 39 5.52 11.09 15.82
CA VAL A 39 4.13 10.68 16.02
C VAL A 39 3.75 10.78 17.52
N VAL A 40 4.69 10.49 18.42
CA VAL A 40 4.53 10.68 19.87
C VAL A 40 4.34 12.17 20.19
N ALA A 41 5.10 13.06 19.56
CA ALA A 41 4.92 14.50 19.73
C ALA A 41 3.53 15.00 19.28
N ALA A 42 2.86 14.26 18.40
CA ALA A 42 1.49 14.52 17.97
C ALA A 42 0.43 13.88 18.89
N GLY A 43 0.82 13.14 19.93
CA GLY A 43 -0.09 12.60 20.95
C GLY A 43 -0.21 11.08 21.01
N ALA A 44 0.57 10.32 20.24
CA ALA A 44 0.61 8.88 20.34
C ALA A 44 1.48 8.38 21.51
N LYS A 45 1.31 7.12 21.87
CA LYS A 45 2.21 6.39 22.76
C LYS A 45 3.21 5.57 21.94
N GLY A 46 4.51 5.82 22.09
CA GLY A 46 5.55 5.00 21.50
C GLY A 46 5.88 3.78 22.34
N VAL A 47 6.12 2.64 21.70
CA VAL A 47 6.55 1.38 22.32
C VAL A 47 7.72 0.78 21.53
N LYS A 48 8.31 -0.34 22.02
CA LYS A 48 9.58 -0.90 21.48
C LYS A 48 9.41 -2.14 20.61
N SER A 49 8.20 -2.70 20.52
CA SER A 49 7.94 -3.91 19.74
C SER A 49 6.49 -4.02 19.29
N GLY A 50 6.23 -4.88 18.32
CA GLY A 50 4.87 -5.25 17.91
C GLY A 50 4.11 -5.96 19.03
N ALA A 51 4.80 -6.74 19.85
CA ALA A 51 4.23 -7.38 21.04
C ALA A 51 3.74 -6.35 22.05
N GLU A 52 4.51 -5.28 22.30
CA GLU A 52 4.06 -4.21 23.20
C GLU A 52 2.85 -3.45 22.63
N VAL A 53 2.75 -3.27 21.32
CA VAL A 53 1.55 -2.74 20.66
C VAL A 53 0.35 -3.66 20.92
N ALA A 54 0.51 -4.96 20.70
CA ALA A 54 -0.55 -5.94 20.81
C ALA A 54 -1.00 -6.19 22.27
N ALA A 55 -0.12 -5.97 23.25
CA ALA A 55 -0.48 -6.03 24.67
C ALA A 55 -1.49 -4.94 25.06
N GLU A 56 -1.55 -3.84 24.30
CA GLU A 56 -2.39 -2.68 24.61
C GLU A 56 -3.57 -2.47 23.64
N CYS A 57 -3.53 -3.06 22.44
CA CYS A 57 -4.49 -2.78 21.38
C CYS A 57 -5.07 -4.08 20.81
N ASP A 58 -6.39 -4.14 20.68
CA ASP A 58 -7.10 -5.25 20.03
C ASP A 58 -7.34 -4.98 18.51
N THR A 59 -6.98 -3.79 18.03
CA THR A 59 -7.01 -3.41 16.61
C THR A 59 -5.64 -2.87 16.25
N ILE A 60 -4.97 -3.50 15.27
CA ILE A 60 -3.58 -3.17 14.93
C ILE A 60 -3.47 -2.99 13.43
N ILE A 61 -2.95 -1.85 12.99
CA ILE A 61 -2.64 -1.57 11.59
C ILE A 61 -1.15 -1.81 11.36
N THR A 62 -0.81 -2.50 10.28
CA THR A 62 0.56 -2.65 9.80
C THR A 62 0.72 -1.94 8.46
N MET A 63 1.82 -1.18 8.29
CA MET A 63 2.18 -0.50 7.05
C MET A 63 3.69 -0.60 6.84
N VAL A 64 4.14 -1.74 6.34
CA VAL A 64 5.55 -2.13 6.24
C VAL A 64 5.94 -2.51 4.79
N PRO A 65 7.24 -2.61 4.45
CA PRO A 65 7.66 -2.64 3.04
C PRO A 65 7.19 -3.84 2.20
N ASN A 66 7.19 -5.07 2.72
CA ASN A 66 6.91 -6.29 1.93
C ASN A 66 6.55 -7.49 2.83
N SER A 67 6.22 -8.61 2.23
CA SER A 67 5.78 -9.87 2.87
C SER A 67 6.66 -10.33 4.05
N PRO A 68 8.00 -10.37 3.96
CA PRO A 68 8.85 -10.74 5.09
C PRO A 68 8.68 -9.81 6.31
N HIS A 69 8.44 -8.51 6.06
CA HIS A 69 8.27 -7.52 7.12
C HIS A 69 6.89 -7.67 7.80
N VAL A 70 5.83 -7.95 7.02
CA VAL A 70 4.50 -8.26 7.59
C VAL A 70 4.56 -9.53 8.43
N ARG A 71 5.22 -10.58 7.90
CA ARG A 71 5.41 -11.83 8.64
C ARG A 71 6.18 -11.60 9.96
N ALA A 72 7.27 -10.84 9.91
CA ALA A 72 8.06 -10.50 11.11
C ALA A 72 7.23 -9.67 12.10
N ALA A 73 6.50 -8.66 11.65
CA ALA A 73 5.66 -7.84 12.51
C ALA A 73 4.52 -8.64 13.17
N CYS A 74 3.96 -9.62 12.45
CA CYS A 74 2.86 -10.44 12.96
C CYS A 74 3.33 -11.64 13.79
N LEU A 75 4.33 -12.39 13.31
CA LEU A 75 4.66 -13.74 13.78
C LEU A 75 6.12 -13.90 14.24
N GLY A 76 6.98 -12.91 13.97
CA GLY A 76 8.39 -12.92 14.37
C GLY A 76 8.58 -12.66 15.86
N GLU A 77 9.84 -12.75 16.32
CA GLU A 77 10.23 -12.39 17.67
C GLU A 77 9.87 -10.93 17.98
N GLY A 78 9.21 -10.68 19.10
CA GLY A 78 8.62 -9.38 19.45
C GLY A 78 7.44 -8.96 18.58
N GLY A 79 6.86 -9.87 17.81
CA GLY A 79 5.73 -9.63 16.92
C GLY A 79 4.37 -9.65 17.62
N ILE A 80 3.35 -9.25 16.90
CA ILE A 80 1.96 -9.12 17.38
C ILE A 80 1.47 -10.40 18.09
N ALA A 81 1.73 -11.56 17.48
CA ALA A 81 1.19 -12.85 17.93
C ALA A 81 1.75 -13.35 19.27
N GLU A 82 2.78 -12.70 19.83
CA GLU A 82 3.31 -13.05 21.15
C GLU A 82 2.39 -12.66 22.31
N THR A 83 1.69 -11.55 22.19
CA THR A 83 0.90 -10.95 23.27
C THR A 83 -0.54 -10.63 22.89
N ALA A 84 -0.87 -10.69 21.61
CA ALA A 84 -2.23 -10.44 21.11
C ALA A 84 -3.22 -11.44 21.71
N LYS A 85 -4.38 -10.94 22.10
CA LYS A 85 -5.47 -11.76 22.65
C LYS A 85 -6.32 -12.35 21.53
N PRO A 86 -6.97 -13.50 21.74
CA PRO A 86 -8.00 -13.95 20.85
C PRO A 86 -9.06 -12.86 20.59
N GLY A 87 -9.43 -12.66 19.34
CA GLY A 87 -10.31 -11.57 18.89
C GLY A 87 -9.59 -10.29 18.45
N THR A 88 -8.26 -10.22 18.60
CA THR A 88 -7.47 -9.13 17.99
C THR A 88 -7.59 -9.17 16.46
N VAL A 89 -7.74 -8.00 15.84
CA VAL A 89 -7.77 -7.83 14.40
C VAL A 89 -6.55 -7.07 13.93
N VAL A 90 -5.81 -7.67 13.00
CA VAL A 90 -4.70 -7.04 12.28
C VAL A 90 -5.21 -6.58 10.92
N ILE A 91 -5.05 -5.29 10.63
CA ILE A 91 -5.37 -4.67 9.34
C ILE A 91 -4.04 -4.38 8.64
N ASP A 92 -3.64 -5.25 7.73
CA ASP A 92 -2.41 -5.04 6.98
C ASP A 92 -2.63 -4.14 5.78
N MET A 93 -2.15 -2.91 5.85
CA MET A 93 -2.24 -1.94 4.76
C MET A 93 -1.00 -1.96 3.84
N SER A 94 -0.11 -2.91 4.05
CA SER A 94 1.08 -3.13 3.24
C SER A 94 0.73 -3.74 1.86
N SER A 95 1.54 -3.45 0.86
CA SER A 95 1.44 -4.09 -0.47
C SER A 95 2.36 -5.30 -0.52
N ILE A 96 1.78 -6.50 -0.41
CA ILE A 96 2.51 -7.77 -0.35
C ILE A 96 1.95 -8.82 -1.31
N ASP A 97 2.59 -9.98 -1.38
CA ASP A 97 2.09 -11.13 -2.11
C ASP A 97 0.78 -11.64 -1.45
N PRO A 98 -0.33 -11.76 -2.20
CA PRO A 98 -1.59 -12.26 -1.66
C PRO A 98 -1.52 -13.71 -1.15
N VAL A 99 -0.58 -14.52 -1.67
CA VAL A 99 -0.35 -15.87 -1.17
C VAL A 99 0.23 -15.82 0.24
N GLU A 100 1.17 -14.90 0.48
CA GLU A 100 1.72 -14.69 1.83
C GLU A 100 0.69 -14.09 2.79
N SER A 101 -0.17 -13.17 2.34
CA SER A 101 -1.29 -12.68 3.16
C SER A 101 -2.15 -13.83 3.69
N LYS A 102 -2.50 -14.79 2.82
CA LYS A 102 -3.30 -15.96 3.20
C LYS A 102 -2.56 -16.87 4.18
N LYS A 103 -1.26 -17.11 3.98
CA LYS A 103 -0.45 -17.93 4.89
C LYS A 103 -0.34 -17.27 6.28
N ILE A 104 0.01 -15.99 6.33
CA ILE A 104 0.10 -15.24 7.57
C ILE A 104 -1.24 -15.26 8.30
N GLY A 105 -2.34 -15.03 7.57
CA GLY A 105 -3.68 -15.05 8.13
C GLY A 105 -4.07 -16.41 8.71
N ALA A 106 -3.70 -17.53 8.05
CA ALA A 106 -3.96 -18.86 8.56
C ALA A 106 -3.20 -19.11 9.89
N GLU A 107 -1.91 -18.75 9.95
CA GLU A 107 -1.09 -18.90 11.15
C GLU A 107 -1.59 -18.00 12.32
N LEU A 108 -2.06 -16.79 12.03
CA LEU A 108 -2.67 -15.89 13.03
C LEU A 108 -4.02 -16.45 13.55
N ALA A 109 -4.80 -17.04 12.65
CA ALA A 109 -6.10 -17.63 13.01
C ALA A 109 -5.97 -18.79 14.00
N GLU A 110 -4.88 -19.58 13.97
CA GLU A 110 -4.58 -20.62 14.96
C GLU A 110 -4.45 -20.05 16.38
N LYS A 111 -4.12 -18.75 16.49
CA LYS A 111 -4.02 -18.01 17.76
C LYS A 111 -5.27 -17.17 18.08
N GLY A 112 -6.32 -17.31 17.27
CA GLY A 112 -7.55 -16.53 17.40
C GLY A 112 -7.43 -15.07 16.97
N ILE A 113 -6.41 -14.73 16.19
CA ILE A 113 -6.15 -13.39 15.65
C ILE A 113 -6.66 -13.36 14.20
N GLU A 114 -7.42 -12.33 13.84
CA GLU A 114 -7.92 -12.15 12.48
C GLU A 114 -7.02 -11.22 11.68
N LEU A 115 -6.74 -11.59 10.43
CA LEU A 115 -6.04 -10.73 9.46
C LEU A 115 -7.01 -10.24 8.38
N MET A 116 -6.94 -8.96 8.06
CA MET A 116 -7.58 -8.31 6.93
C MET A 116 -6.51 -7.59 6.12
N ASP A 117 -6.42 -7.82 4.81
CA ASP A 117 -5.51 -7.09 3.94
C ASP A 117 -6.22 -5.86 3.34
N ALA A 118 -5.59 -4.70 3.48
CA ALA A 118 -6.16 -3.41 3.13
C ALA A 118 -5.14 -2.48 2.45
N PRO A 119 -4.42 -2.95 1.41
CA PRO A 119 -3.42 -2.13 0.73
C PRO A 119 -4.01 -0.86 0.13
N VAL A 120 -3.14 0.14 -0.05
CA VAL A 120 -3.54 1.49 -0.43
C VAL A 120 -2.95 1.93 -1.77
N SER A 121 -3.65 2.87 -2.42
CA SER A 121 -3.19 3.56 -3.61
C SER A 121 -3.40 5.07 -3.46
N GLY A 122 -2.44 5.86 -3.98
CA GLY A 122 -2.49 7.33 -3.96
C GLY A 122 -1.15 7.99 -3.65
N GLY A 123 -0.19 7.24 -3.10
CA GLY A 123 1.13 7.76 -2.73
C GLY A 123 1.11 8.69 -1.52
N GLU A 124 2.26 9.25 -1.20
CA GLU A 124 2.45 10.11 -0.03
C GLU A 124 1.49 11.32 0.01
N PRO A 125 1.24 12.06 -1.09
CA PRO A 125 0.31 13.20 -1.04
C PRO A 125 -1.08 12.81 -0.55
N LYS A 126 -1.64 11.70 -1.07
CA LYS A 126 -2.96 11.23 -0.64
C LYS A 126 -2.95 10.63 0.77
N ALA A 127 -1.82 10.09 1.23
CA ALA A 127 -1.67 9.66 2.62
C ALA A 127 -1.69 10.84 3.59
N ILE A 128 -1.06 11.96 3.21
CA ILE A 128 -1.08 13.21 3.98
C ILE A 128 -2.49 13.80 4.04
N ASP A 129 -3.16 13.87 2.88
CA ASP A 129 -4.50 14.46 2.75
C ASP A 129 -5.64 13.57 3.31
N GLY A 130 -5.36 12.31 3.64
CA GLY A 130 -6.38 11.36 4.08
C GLY A 130 -7.33 10.95 2.94
N THR A 131 -6.86 10.92 1.70
CA THR A 131 -7.68 10.64 0.49
C THR A 131 -7.22 9.40 -0.26
N LEU A 132 -6.60 8.45 0.43
CA LEU A 132 -6.16 7.18 -0.15
C LEU A 132 -7.34 6.38 -0.72
N SER A 133 -7.05 5.54 -1.71
CA SER A 133 -7.95 4.45 -2.10
C SER A 133 -7.51 3.18 -1.40
N VAL A 134 -8.39 2.55 -0.63
CA VAL A 134 -8.14 1.32 0.13
C VAL A 134 -8.91 0.17 -0.47
N MET A 135 -8.23 -0.94 -0.72
CA MET A 135 -8.78 -2.17 -1.31
C MET A 135 -8.77 -3.26 -0.25
N VAL A 136 -9.94 -3.68 0.22
CA VAL A 136 -10.02 -4.52 1.42
C VAL A 136 -10.40 -5.95 1.09
N GLY A 137 -9.57 -6.89 1.54
CA GLY A 137 -9.83 -8.32 1.55
C GLY A 137 -9.91 -8.86 2.98
N GLY A 138 -10.89 -9.72 3.24
CA GLY A 138 -11.10 -10.31 4.56
C GLY A 138 -12.56 -10.68 4.79
N LYS A 139 -12.94 -10.96 6.03
CA LYS A 139 -14.35 -11.21 6.34
C LYS A 139 -15.18 -9.94 6.18
N LYS A 140 -16.36 -10.08 5.58
CA LYS A 140 -17.27 -8.95 5.33
C LYS A 140 -17.69 -8.25 6.63
N GLU A 141 -17.96 -9.01 7.66
CA GLU A 141 -18.36 -8.49 8.98
C GLU A 141 -17.24 -7.64 9.61
N THR A 142 -16.00 -8.09 9.46
CA THR A 142 -14.83 -7.35 9.95
C THR A 142 -14.61 -6.08 9.14
N PHE A 143 -14.77 -6.15 7.82
CA PHE A 143 -14.76 -4.96 6.96
C PHE A 143 -15.80 -3.93 7.41
N ASP A 144 -17.06 -4.35 7.61
CA ASP A 144 -18.13 -3.44 8.02
C ASP A 144 -17.85 -2.78 9.37
N LYS A 145 -17.27 -3.54 10.31
CA LYS A 145 -16.88 -3.02 11.64
C LYS A 145 -15.81 -1.93 11.55
N TYR A 146 -14.83 -2.07 10.64
CA TYR A 146 -13.69 -1.17 10.54
C TYR A 146 -13.76 -0.15 9.40
N TYR A 147 -14.85 -0.13 8.65
CA TYR A 147 -15.05 0.78 7.50
C TYR A 147 -14.81 2.24 7.88
N GLU A 148 -15.43 2.72 8.95
CA GLU A 148 -15.31 4.11 9.43
C GLU A 148 -13.88 4.44 9.91
N LEU A 149 -13.16 3.48 10.48
CA LEU A 149 -11.75 3.64 10.85
C LEU A 149 -10.88 3.84 9.60
N LEU A 150 -11.10 3.02 8.57
CA LEU A 150 -10.36 3.11 7.31
C LEU A 150 -10.66 4.42 6.57
N MET A 151 -11.92 4.89 6.59
CA MET A 151 -12.33 6.16 6.00
C MET A 151 -11.64 7.38 6.61
N GLN A 152 -11.08 7.29 7.82
CA GLN A 152 -10.31 8.38 8.43
C GLN A 152 -8.95 8.63 7.74
N MET A 153 -8.50 7.68 6.91
CA MET A 153 -7.24 7.78 6.14
C MET A 153 -7.49 7.78 4.63
N ALA A 154 -8.74 7.70 4.20
CA ALA A 154 -9.10 7.38 2.82
C ALA A 154 -10.21 8.26 2.26
N GLY A 155 -10.17 8.50 0.95
CA GLY A 155 -11.28 9.04 0.18
C GLY A 155 -12.20 7.95 -0.39
N SER A 156 -11.72 6.70 -0.42
CA SER A 156 -12.48 5.55 -0.91
C SER A 156 -11.99 4.27 -0.25
N VAL A 157 -12.92 3.46 0.24
CA VAL A 157 -12.66 2.15 0.84
C VAL A 157 -13.59 1.13 0.20
N VAL A 158 -13.01 0.13 -0.46
CA VAL A 158 -13.79 -0.86 -1.24
C VAL A 158 -13.49 -2.27 -0.74
N TYR A 159 -14.54 -3.00 -0.37
CA TYR A 159 -14.46 -4.43 -0.11
C TYR A 159 -14.35 -5.18 -1.45
N VAL A 160 -13.30 -5.98 -1.61
CA VAL A 160 -13.03 -6.68 -2.87
C VAL A 160 -13.06 -8.21 -2.76
N GLY A 161 -13.30 -8.75 -1.57
CA GLY A 161 -13.46 -10.19 -1.36
C GLY A 161 -12.77 -10.71 -0.11
N GLU A 162 -12.52 -12.01 -0.07
CA GLU A 162 -11.84 -12.70 1.02
C GLU A 162 -10.38 -12.25 1.19
N LEU A 163 -9.75 -12.70 2.28
CA LEU A 163 -8.34 -12.40 2.60
C LEU A 163 -7.41 -12.66 1.39
N GLY A 164 -6.57 -11.69 1.10
CA GLY A 164 -5.67 -11.64 -0.06
C GLY A 164 -6.27 -10.93 -1.28
N SER A 165 -7.59 -10.72 -1.34
CA SER A 165 -8.24 -10.04 -2.46
C SER A 165 -7.86 -8.55 -2.53
N GLY A 166 -7.62 -7.90 -1.40
CA GLY A 166 -7.11 -6.53 -1.34
C GLY A 166 -5.77 -6.41 -2.05
N ASN A 167 -4.83 -7.31 -1.71
CA ASN A 167 -3.52 -7.35 -2.37
C ASN A 167 -3.62 -7.73 -3.86
N VAL A 168 -4.52 -8.64 -4.26
CA VAL A 168 -4.78 -8.91 -5.69
C VAL A 168 -5.22 -7.64 -6.42
N ALA A 169 -6.18 -6.89 -5.86
CA ALA A 169 -6.64 -5.63 -6.44
C ALA A 169 -5.51 -4.59 -6.51
N LYS A 170 -4.66 -4.52 -5.47
CA LYS A 170 -3.48 -3.66 -5.45
C LYS A 170 -2.49 -4.04 -6.53
N LEU A 171 -2.18 -5.31 -6.70
CA LEU A 171 -1.26 -5.77 -7.74
C LEU A 171 -1.80 -5.50 -9.15
N ALA A 172 -3.10 -5.70 -9.38
CA ALA A 172 -3.75 -5.31 -10.64
C ALA A 172 -3.60 -3.80 -10.91
N ASN A 173 -3.81 -2.95 -9.88
CA ASN A 173 -3.54 -1.51 -9.98
C ASN A 173 -2.08 -1.23 -10.37
N GLN A 174 -1.10 -1.90 -9.74
CA GLN A 174 0.32 -1.66 -10.00
C GLN A 174 0.74 -2.07 -11.42
N VAL A 175 0.20 -3.18 -11.93
CA VAL A 175 0.38 -3.59 -13.33
C VAL A 175 -0.11 -2.50 -14.28
N ILE A 176 -1.34 -2.01 -14.09
CA ILE A 176 -1.91 -0.94 -14.91
C ILE A 176 -1.08 0.33 -14.82
N VAL A 177 -0.66 0.74 -13.63
CA VAL A 177 0.17 1.94 -13.42
C VAL A 177 1.50 1.81 -14.17
N ALA A 178 2.20 0.69 -14.04
CA ALA A 178 3.49 0.46 -14.69
C ALA A 178 3.38 0.52 -16.21
N LEU A 179 2.42 -0.21 -16.79
CA LEU A 179 2.21 -0.25 -18.22
C LEU A 179 1.74 1.10 -18.80
N ASN A 180 0.92 1.85 -18.06
CA ASN A 180 0.55 3.21 -18.44
C ASN A 180 1.77 4.14 -18.47
N ILE A 181 2.67 4.06 -17.49
CA ILE A 181 3.90 4.88 -17.48
C ILE A 181 4.74 4.58 -18.72
N ALA A 182 4.93 3.31 -19.06
CA ALA A 182 5.66 2.90 -20.25
C ALA A 182 4.99 3.43 -21.53
N ALA A 183 3.69 3.21 -21.68
CA ALA A 183 2.92 3.67 -22.84
C ALA A 183 3.00 5.20 -23.03
N VAL A 184 2.86 5.97 -21.95
CA VAL A 184 3.00 7.44 -21.97
C VAL A 184 4.41 7.85 -22.39
N SER A 185 5.43 7.18 -21.87
CA SER A 185 6.84 7.46 -22.21
C SER A 185 7.12 7.24 -23.69
N GLU A 186 6.68 6.12 -24.26
CA GLU A 186 6.83 5.82 -25.69
C GLU A 186 6.05 6.81 -26.56
N ALA A 187 4.79 7.11 -26.20
CA ALA A 187 3.95 8.03 -26.96
C ALA A 187 4.53 9.44 -27.03
N LEU A 188 4.99 10.00 -25.90
CA LEU A 188 5.60 11.34 -25.87
C LEU A 188 6.95 11.36 -26.59
N THR A 189 7.72 10.27 -26.51
CA THR A 189 8.99 10.13 -27.25
C THR A 189 8.73 10.08 -28.75
N LEU A 190 7.71 9.33 -29.21
CA LEU A 190 7.28 9.28 -30.61
C LEU A 190 6.88 10.67 -31.10
N ALA A 191 6.03 11.39 -30.34
CA ALA A 191 5.60 12.74 -30.68
C ALA A 191 6.80 13.69 -30.90
N LYS A 192 7.72 13.71 -29.94
CA LYS A 192 8.93 14.54 -30.00
C LYS A 192 9.81 14.20 -31.21
N LYS A 193 10.00 12.92 -31.50
CA LYS A 193 10.81 12.47 -32.65
C LYS A 193 10.14 12.74 -33.99
N ALA A 194 8.81 12.75 -34.02
CA ALA A 194 8.02 13.12 -35.19
C ALA A 194 7.99 14.65 -35.46
N GLY A 195 8.60 15.46 -34.58
CA GLY A 195 8.60 16.91 -34.69
C GLY A 195 7.30 17.58 -34.20
N THR A 196 6.47 16.84 -33.46
CA THR A 196 5.23 17.35 -32.84
C THR A 196 5.52 17.72 -31.39
N ASP A 197 4.95 18.81 -30.92
CA ASP A 197 5.07 19.25 -29.53
C ASP A 197 4.37 18.25 -28.59
N PRO A 198 5.11 17.59 -27.67
CA PRO A 198 4.53 16.63 -26.73
C PRO A 198 3.44 17.22 -25.85
N GLU A 199 3.51 18.51 -25.48
CA GLU A 199 2.47 19.16 -24.69
C GLU A 199 1.14 19.25 -25.47
N LEU A 200 1.19 19.61 -26.76
CA LEU A 200 -0.01 19.66 -27.59
C LEU A 200 -0.60 18.27 -27.81
N VAL A 201 0.25 17.24 -27.94
CA VAL A 201 -0.22 15.84 -28.03
C VAL A 201 -0.89 15.43 -26.71
N TYR A 202 -0.27 15.70 -25.57
CA TYR A 202 -0.85 15.42 -24.26
C TYR A 202 -2.24 16.08 -24.14
N GLN A 203 -2.38 17.37 -24.44
CA GLN A 203 -3.67 18.07 -24.36
C GLN A 203 -4.71 17.47 -25.31
N ALA A 204 -4.31 17.04 -26.49
CA ALA A 204 -5.22 16.45 -27.48
C ALA A 204 -5.77 15.07 -27.06
N ILE A 205 -4.96 14.24 -26.38
CA ILE A 205 -5.33 12.85 -26.07
C ILE A 205 -5.90 12.64 -24.67
N ARG A 206 -5.64 13.56 -23.73
CA ARG A 206 -6.01 13.37 -22.31
C ARG A 206 -7.52 13.25 -22.06
N GLY A 207 -8.33 13.86 -22.91
CA GLY A 207 -9.79 13.80 -22.83
C GLY A 207 -10.42 12.61 -23.57
N GLY A 208 -9.61 11.81 -24.27
CA GLY A 208 -10.06 10.64 -25.04
C GLY A 208 -9.81 9.32 -24.30
N LEU A 209 -9.90 8.21 -25.04
CA LEU A 209 -9.71 6.85 -24.48
C LEU A 209 -8.29 6.60 -23.92
N ALA A 210 -7.28 7.36 -24.38
CA ALA A 210 -5.92 7.28 -23.86
C ALA A 210 -5.75 8.02 -22.52
N GLY A 211 -6.74 8.80 -22.09
CA GLY A 211 -6.70 9.54 -20.83
C GLY A 211 -6.65 8.61 -19.62
N SER A 212 -5.83 8.97 -18.65
CA SER A 212 -5.73 8.26 -17.38
C SER A 212 -5.14 9.17 -16.30
N THR A 213 -5.41 8.86 -15.03
CA THR A 213 -4.77 9.54 -13.90
C THR A 213 -3.24 9.44 -13.98
N VAL A 214 -2.71 8.33 -14.51
CA VAL A 214 -1.27 8.15 -14.73
C VAL A 214 -0.76 9.10 -15.81
N LEU A 215 -1.45 9.22 -16.94
CA LEU A 215 -1.10 10.19 -17.98
C LEU A 215 -1.04 11.62 -17.41
N ASP A 216 -2.09 12.04 -16.72
CA ASP A 216 -2.16 13.40 -16.14
C ASP A 216 -1.09 13.66 -15.07
N ALA A 217 -0.75 12.65 -14.27
CA ALA A 217 0.28 12.78 -13.25
C ALA A 217 1.71 12.71 -13.78
N LYS A 218 1.96 11.96 -14.88
CA LYS A 218 3.33 11.63 -15.31
C LYS A 218 3.77 12.36 -16.57
N ALA A 219 2.87 12.66 -17.50
CA ALA A 219 3.25 13.36 -18.73
C ALA A 219 3.91 14.72 -18.46
N PRO A 220 3.38 15.60 -17.59
CA PRO A 220 4.06 16.85 -17.27
C PRO A 220 5.47 16.63 -16.67
N MET A 221 5.61 15.67 -15.74
CA MET A 221 6.91 15.36 -15.14
C MET A 221 7.93 14.89 -16.20
N MET A 222 7.51 14.05 -17.14
CA MET A 222 8.38 13.57 -18.24
C MET A 222 8.81 14.72 -19.15
N MET A 223 7.89 15.60 -19.53
CA MET A 223 8.17 16.75 -20.39
C MET A 223 9.10 17.77 -19.73
N ASP A 224 8.91 18.00 -18.43
CA ASP A 224 9.73 18.93 -17.62
C ASP A 224 11.06 18.29 -17.15
N HIS A 225 11.37 17.06 -17.53
CA HIS A 225 12.53 16.31 -17.02
C HIS A 225 12.59 16.26 -15.47
N ASN A 226 11.43 16.24 -14.82
CA ASN A 226 11.32 16.14 -13.38
C ASN A 226 11.24 14.67 -12.95
N PHE A 227 12.38 14.06 -12.68
CA PHE A 227 12.50 12.66 -12.27
C PHE A 227 12.67 12.49 -10.76
N LYS A 228 12.25 13.48 -9.96
CA LYS A 228 12.22 13.33 -8.50
C LYS A 228 11.29 12.19 -8.10
N PRO A 229 11.74 11.26 -7.24
CA PRO A 229 10.91 10.12 -6.85
C PRO A 229 9.71 10.58 -6.01
N GLY A 230 8.50 10.27 -6.49
CA GLY A 230 7.26 10.31 -5.70
C GLY A 230 6.86 8.91 -5.23
N PHE A 231 7.29 7.89 -5.99
CA PHE A 231 7.25 6.47 -5.64
C PHE A 231 8.54 5.85 -6.17
N ARG A 232 9.35 5.28 -5.28
CA ARG A 232 10.66 4.74 -5.63
C ARG A 232 10.54 3.53 -6.53
N ILE A 233 11.43 3.43 -7.51
CA ILE A 233 11.39 2.37 -8.52
C ILE A 233 11.52 0.97 -7.88
N GLU A 234 12.35 0.82 -6.83
CA GLU A 234 12.51 -0.47 -6.15
C GLU A 234 11.19 -0.98 -5.55
N LEU A 235 10.31 -0.08 -5.10
CA LEU A 235 9.01 -0.44 -4.57
C LEU A 235 8.05 -0.87 -5.69
N HIS A 236 8.16 -0.28 -6.88
CA HIS A 236 7.36 -0.71 -8.03
C HIS A 236 7.86 -2.05 -8.58
N ILE A 237 9.18 -2.25 -8.67
CA ILE A 237 9.80 -3.54 -9.00
C ILE A 237 9.31 -4.62 -8.03
N LYS A 238 9.32 -4.34 -6.72
CA LYS A 238 8.77 -5.24 -5.70
C LYS A 238 7.29 -5.58 -5.98
N ASP A 239 6.47 -4.59 -6.31
CA ASP A 239 5.04 -4.79 -6.58
C ASP A 239 4.82 -5.64 -7.84
N LEU A 240 5.58 -5.39 -8.92
CA LEU A 240 5.50 -6.21 -10.13
C LEU A 240 6.01 -7.64 -9.90
N ASN A 241 7.05 -7.82 -9.08
CA ASN A 241 7.50 -9.14 -8.68
C ASN A 241 6.42 -9.90 -7.90
N ASN A 242 5.74 -9.25 -6.96
CA ASN A 242 4.61 -9.83 -6.25
C ASN A 242 3.46 -10.18 -7.23
N ALA A 243 3.21 -9.33 -8.24
CA ALA A 243 2.21 -9.59 -9.27
C ALA A 243 2.54 -10.82 -10.13
N LEU A 244 3.81 -10.95 -10.56
CA LEU A 244 4.28 -12.11 -11.32
C LEU A 244 4.22 -13.39 -10.49
N ASN A 245 4.65 -13.34 -9.22
CA ASN A 245 4.57 -14.49 -8.32
C ASN A 245 3.12 -14.94 -8.12
N ALA A 246 2.22 -14.01 -7.85
CA ALA A 246 0.79 -14.32 -7.71
C ALA A 246 0.19 -14.89 -9.01
N ALA A 247 0.54 -14.32 -10.17
CA ALA A 247 0.10 -14.80 -11.48
C ALA A 247 0.60 -16.24 -11.74
N HIS A 248 1.87 -16.52 -11.49
CA HIS A 248 2.46 -17.85 -11.66
C HIS A 248 1.83 -18.89 -10.71
N ALA A 249 1.54 -18.51 -9.47
CA ALA A 249 0.91 -19.39 -8.49
C ALA A 249 -0.50 -19.90 -8.94
N ILE A 250 -1.17 -19.14 -9.80
CA ILE A 250 -2.49 -19.50 -10.35
C ILE A 250 -2.46 -19.82 -11.86
N SER A 251 -1.26 -19.99 -12.42
CA SER A 251 -1.05 -20.28 -13.85
C SER A 251 -1.67 -19.23 -14.79
N SER A 252 -1.69 -17.96 -14.39
CA SER A 252 -2.15 -16.83 -15.19
C SER A 252 -0.95 -16.18 -15.92
N PRO A 253 -0.94 -16.12 -17.26
CA PRO A 253 0.17 -15.46 -17.98
C PRO A 253 0.12 -13.94 -17.80
N ALA A 254 1.29 -13.32 -17.59
CA ALA A 254 1.44 -11.86 -17.47
C ALA A 254 2.65 -11.35 -18.28
N PRO A 255 2.68 -11.56 -19.62
CA PRO A 255 3.86 -11.27 -20.44
C PRO A 255 4.24 -9.79 -20.43
N LEU A 256 3.29 -8.86 -20.54
CA LEU A 256 3.57 -7.42 -20.51
C LEU A 256 4.13 -6.96 -19.15
N THR A 257 3.67 -7.56 -18.06
CA THR A 257 4.20 -7.27 -16.72
C THR A 257 5.64 -7.77 -16.59
N ALA A 258 5.95 -8.95 -17.14
CA ALA A 258 7.30 -9.51 -17.14
C ALA A 258 8.26 -8.61 -17.94
N GLU A 259 7.88 -8.19 -19.13
CA GLU A 259 8.68 -7.27 -19.96
C GLU A 259 8.89 -5.91 -19.24
N MET A 260 7.83 -5.36 -18.66
CA MET A 260 7.92 -4.12 -17.88
C MET A 260 8.84 -4.24 -16.67
N MET A 261 8.83 -5.40 -15.99
CA MET A 261 9.76 -5.69 -14.91
C MET A 261 11.21 -5.60 -15.38
N GLU A 262 11.55 -6.21 -16.51
CA GLU A 262 12.90 -6.16 -17.08
C GLU A 262 13.32 -4.73 -17.44
N ILE A 263 12.40 -3.93 -17.99
CA ILE A 263 12.64 -2.50 -18.26
C ILE A 263 12.95 -1.74 -16.96
N MET A 264 12.18 -1.98 -15.92
CA MET A 264 12.40 -1.32 -14.62
C MET A 264 13.69 -1.77 -13.92
N GLN A 265 14.13 -3.01 -14.12
CA GLN A 265 15.42 -3.52 -13.60
C GLN A 265 16.61 -2.87 -14.31
N PHE A 266 16.43 -2.44 -15.56
CA PHE A 266 17.46 -1.75 -16.33
C PHE A 266 17.65 -0.29 -15.87
N LEU A 267 16.63 0.37 -15.31
CA LEU A 267 16.65 1.77 -14.86
C LEU A 267 17.26 1.92 -13.46
#